data_09f4060ff2abbb1b97b7ee3a0c7809a9
#
_entry.id   09f4060ff2abbb1b97b7ee3a0c7809a9
#
_cell.length_a   1.000
_cell.length_b   1.000
_cell.length_c   1.000
_cell.angle_alpha   90.00
_cell.angle_beta   90.00
_cell.angle_gamma   90.00
#
_symmetry.space_group_name_H-M   'P 1'
#
loop_
_entity.id
_entity.type
_entity.pdbx_description
1 polymer ?
#
loop_
_entity_poly.entity_id
_entity_poly.type
_entity_poly.pdbx_seq_one_letter_code
_entity_poly.pdbx_strand_id
1 'polypeptide(L)'
;MMKLVVICHIFINLNNNHMLNLVLFGPPGAGKGTQSNLLIEKYNLIHLSTGDILRGEIAEGTKLGIEAKTLMDKGDLVPDEVVIGMISSKLDNNPNANGFIFDGFPRTTAQATALDNLLKEKNTSISSMISLKVENDELIKRLLERGKDSGRADDQNKDIIANRINEYNNKTAPLKDFYGSQNKLSEVEGIGSIEDIAKKINTVIDKL
;
A
#
# COMPACT_ATOMS: atom_id res chain seq x y z
N MET A 1 22.88 -13.28 61.21
CA MET A 1 23.13 -12.37 60.05
C MET A 1 22.62 -13.07 58.80
N MET A 2 21.39 -12.77 58.40
CA MET A 2 20.76 -13.28 57.16
C MET A 2 21.08 -12.33 56.02
N LYS A 3 21.77 -12.78 54.96
CA LYS A 3 21.98 -12.04 53.72
C LYS A 3 20.72 -12.09 52.90
N LEU A 4 20.07 -10.93 52.74
CA LEU A 4 18.94 -10.70 51.84
C LEU A 4 19.49 -10.69 50.42
N VAL A 5 19.19 -11.73 49.62
CA VAL A 5 19.50 -11.76 48.22
C VAL A 5 18.37 -11.02 47.50
N VAL A 6 18.62 -9.79 47.06
CA VAL A 6 17.74 -9.03 46.20
C VAL A 6 17.87 -9.63 44.80
N ILE A 7 16.89 -10.47 44.41
CA ILE A 7 16.75 -10.89 43.01
C ILE A 7 16.16 -9.73 42.25
N CYS A 8 17.02 -9.00 41.57
CA CYS A 8 16.63 -7.99 40.58
C CYS A 8 16.03 -8.74 39.39
N HIS A 9 14.72 -8.83 39.33
CA HIS A 9 14.01 -9.25 38.12
C HIS A 9 14.18 -8.15 37.09
N ILE A 10 15.20 -8.33 36.24
CA ILE A 10 15.27 -7.58 34.99
C ILE A 10 14.12 -8.11 34.13
N PHE A 11 13.00 -7.40 34.16
CA PHE A 11 11.98 -7.52 33.13
C PHE A 11 12.63 -7.04 31.83
N ILE A 12 13.22 -7.98 31.08
CA ILE A 12 13.45 -7.77 29.66
C ILE A 12 12.07 -7.67 29.03
N ASN A 13 11.55 -6.47 28.91
CA ASN A 13 10.49 -6.18 27.96
C ASN A 13 11.06 -6.50 26.57
N LEU A 14 10.90 -7.75 26.16
CA LEU A 14 10.90 -8.13 24.76
C LEU A 14 9.65 -7.47 24.15
N ASN A 15 9.69 -6.17 23.96
CA ASN A 15 8.86 -5.52 22.98
C ASN A 15 9.29 -6.14 21.65
N ASN A 16 8.63 -7.23 21.27
CA ASN A 16 8.50 -7.60 19.87
C ASN A 16 7.77 -6.44 19.22
N ASN A 17 8.50 -5.39 18.87
CA ASN A 17 8.01 -4.31 18.05
C ASN A 17 7.83 -4.89 16.66
N HIS A 18 6.77 -5.69 16.50
CA HIS A 18 6.44 -6.29 15.22
C HIS A 18 5.99 -5.15 14.33
N MET A 19 6.89 -4.73 13.42
CA MET A 19 6.63 -3.66 12.47
C MET A 19 5.34 -3.97 11.69
N LEU A 20 4.34 -3.09 11.78
CA LEU A 20 3.06 -3.28 11.11
C LEU A 20 3.16 -2.87 9.64
N ASN A 21 3.33 -3.83 8.76
CA ASN A 21 3.45 -3.61 7.32
C ASN A 21 2.17 -4.03 6.60
N LEU A 22 1.45 -3.07 6.03
CA LEU A 22 0.17 -3.29 5.38
C LEU A 22 0.26 -3.01 3.88
N VAL A 23 -0.25 -3.92 3.06
CA VAL A 23 -0.53 -3.64 1.66
C VAL A 23 -2.00 -3.26 1.53
N LEU A 24 -2.28 -2.01 1.15
CA LEU A 24 -3.64 -1.60 0.83
C LEU A 24 -3.91 -1.85 -0.66
N PHE A 25 -4.78 -2.80 -0.93
CA PHE A 25 -4.98 -3.41 -2.22
C PHE A 25 -6.39 -3.15 -2.77
N GLY A 26 -6.52 -3.12 -4.08
CA GLY A 26 -7.79 -2.96 -4.77
C GLY A 26 -7.63 -2.18 -6.07
N PRO A 27 -8.66 -2.21 -6.95
CA PRO A 27 -8.61 -1.54 -8.24
C PRO A 27 -8.47 0.00 -8.12
N PRO A 28 -8.12 0.68 -9.22
CA PRO A 28 -8.21 2.14 -9.28
C PRO A 28 -9.62 2.60 -8.87
N GLY A 29 -9.74 3.64 -8.05
CA GLY A 29 -11.03 4.14 -7.56
C GLY A 29 -11.58 3.43 -6.32
N ALA A 30 -10.95 2.36 -5.79
CA ALA A 30 -11.44 1.62 -4.63
C ALA A 30 -11.38 2.37 -3.28
N GLY A 31 -10.76 3.57 -3.23
CA GLY A 31 -10.68 4.37 -2.00
C GLY A 31 -9.41 4.13 -1.17
N LYS A 32 -8.41 3.44 -1.70
CA LYS A 32 -7.15 3.14 -1.00
C LYS A 32 -6.51 4.36 -0.34
N GLY A 33 -6.27 5.42 -1.09
CA GLY A 33 -5.61 6.63 -0.55
C GLY A 33 -6.38 7.28 0.59
N THR A 34 -7.73 7.33 0.51
CA THR A 34 -8.57 7.84 1.60
C THR A 34 -8.42 7.01 2.86
N GLN A 35 -8.42 5.69 2.73
CA GLN A 35 -8.26 4.78 3.86
C GLN A 35 -6.82 4.78 4.39
N SER A 36 -5.81 4.91 3.52
CA SER A 36 -4.40 5.06 3.93
C SER A 36 -4.23 6.22 4.90
N ASN A 37 -4.79 7.39 4.61
CA ASN A 37 -4.66 8.57 5.47
C ASN A 37 -5.16 8.30 6.89
N LEU A 38 -6.31 7.65 7.05
CA LEU A 38 -6.86 7.30 8.36
C LEU A 38 -6.00 6.28 9.12
N LEU A 39 -5.43 5.31 8.39
CA LEU A 39 -4.57 4.28 8.98
C LEU A 39 -3.21 4.84 9.40
N ILE A 40 -2.64 5.76 8.62
CA ILE A 40 -1.39 6.45 8.96
C ILE A 40 -1.52 7.16 10.30
N GLU A 41 -2.60 7.93 10.48
CA GLU A 41 -2.85 8.65 11.74
C GLU A 41 -3.06 7.69 12.92
N LYS A 42 -3.88 6.65 12.72
CA LYS A 42 -4.24 5.73 13.81
C LYS A 42 -3.08 4.87 14.27
N TYR A 43 -2.29 4.34 13.35
CA TYR A 43 -1.23 3.35 13.65
C TYR A 43 0.18 3.93 13.56
N ASN A 44 0.33 5.23 13.28
CA ASN A 44 1.60 5.93 13.10
C ASN A 44 2.51 5.22 12.07
N LEU A 45 1.95 4.97 10.87
CA LEU A 45 2.62 4.29 9.77
C LEU A 45 3.22 5.27 8.77
N ILE A 46 4.25 4.84 8.07
CA ILE A 46 4.80 5.60 6.93
C ILE A 46 4.05 5.18 5.65
N HIS A 47 3.50 6.17 4.94
CA HIS A 47 2.81 5.98 3.68
C HIS A 47 3.79 5.85 2.51
N LEU A 48 3.75 4.75 1.80
CA LEU A 48 4.50 4.50 0.58
C LEU A 48 3.53 4.37 -0.60
N SER A 49 3.12 5.52 -1.15
CA SER A 49 2.28 5.60 -2.34
C SER A 49 3.15 5.78 -3.58
N THR A 50 3.32 4.72 -4.38
CA THR A 50 4.09 4.81 -5.62
C THR A 50 3.49 5.80 -6.61
N GLY A 51 2.17 5.89 -6.66
CA GLY A 51 1.48 6.86 -7.52
C GLY A 51 1.77 8.30 -7.12
N ASP A 52 1.85 8.61 -5.82
CA ASP A 52 2.11 9.98 -5.36
C ASP A 52 3.59 10.33 -5.51
N ILE A 53 4.50 9.38 -5.27
CA ILE A 53 5.94 9.58 -5.51
C ILE A 53 6.17 9.90 -6.99
N LEU A 54 5.63 9.09 -7.91
CA LEU A 54 5.79 9.32 -9.35
C LEU A 54 5.15 10.65 -9.82
N ARG A 55 4.01 11.04 -9.26
CA ARG A 55 3.41 12.35 -9.55
C ARG A 55 4.24 13.51 -9.02
N GLY A 56 4.92 13.34 -7.89
CA GLY A 56 5.91 14.31 -7.41
C GLY A 56 7.06 14.47 -8.40
N GLU A 57 7.65 13.37 -8.86
CA GLU A 57 8.70 13.37 -9.88
C GLU A 57 8.27 14.04 -11.19
N ILE A 58 7.01 13.81 -11.61
CA ILE A 58 6.43 14.48 -12.79
C ILE A 58 6.32 16.00 -12.56
N ALA A 59 5.85 16.42 -11.40
CA ALA A 59 5.69 17.84 -11.07
C ALA A 59 7.04 18.57 -10.99
N GLU A 60 8.08 17.90 -10.52
CA GLU A 60 9.45 18.40 -10.43
C GLU A 60 10.18 18.34 -11.79
N GLY A 61 9.64 17.66 -12.81
CA GLY A 61 10.23 17.54 -14.14
C GLY A 61 11.50 16.71 -14.16
N THR A 62 11.68 15.77 -13.24
CA THR A 62 12.85 14.89 -13.20
C THR A 62 12.88 13.96 -14.41
N LYS A 63 14.04 13.37 -14.72
CA LYS A 63 14.15 12.37 -15.79
C LYS A 63 13.17 11.21 -15.56
N LEU A 64 13.07 10.72 -14.32
CA LEU A 64 12.12 9.68 -13.94
C LEU A 64 10.67 10.14 -14.14
N GLY A 65 10.34 11.37 -13.76
CA GLY A 65 9.01 11.96 -13.93
C GLY A 65 8.60 12.05 -15.40
N ILE A 66 9.50 12.45 -16.30
CA ILE A 66 9.24 12.53 -17.74
C ILE A 66 8.94 11.14 -18.33
N GLU A 67 9.74 10.14 -17.97
CA GLU A 67 9.56 8.75 -18.41
C GLU A 67 8.24 8.16 -17.84
N ALA A 68 7.99 8.34 -16.54
CA ALA A 68 6.80 7.86 -15.87
C ALA A 68 5.52 8.49 -16.43
N LYS A 69 5.53 9.79 -16.76
CA LYS A 69 4.38 10.50 -17.31
C LYS A 69 3.87 9.85 -18.60
N THR A 70 4.77 9.45 -19.50
CA THR A 70 4.41 8.83 -20.78
C THR A 70 3.62 7.53 -20.61
N LEU A 71 3.91 6.76 -19.55
CA LEU A 71 3.21 5.53 -19.22
C LEU A 71 1.91 5.81 -18.44
N MET A 72 2.00 6.64 -17.40
CA MET A 72 0.87 6.94 -16.54
C MET A 72 -0.28 7.64 -17.28
N ASP A 73 0.02 8.51 -18.26
CA ASP A 73 -0.99 9.17 -19.08
C ASP A 73 -1.78 8.18 -19.95
N LYS A 74 -1.22 7.00 -20.26
CA LYS A 74 -1.90 5.89 -20.95
C LYS A 74 -2.59 4.92 -20.01
N GLY A 75 -2.34 5.04 -18.70
CA GLY A 75 -2.81 4.11 -17.68
C GLY A 75 -1.94 2.85 -17.53
N ASP A 76 -0.73 2.85 -18.11
CA ASP A 76 0.23 1.74 -18.04
C ASP A 76 1.03 1.77 -16.74
N LEU A 77 1.67 0.64 -16.40
CA LEU A 77 2.56 0.54 -15.25
C LEU A 77 3.99 1.01 -15.60
N VAL A 78 4.62 1.69 -14.65
CA VAL A 78 6.06 2.00 -14.69
C VAL A 78 6.84 0.69 -14.47
N PRO A 79 8.03 0.49 -15.10
CA PRO A 79 8.83 -0.72 -14.98
C PRO A 79 9.11 -1.13 -13.53
N ASP A 80 9.07 -2.44 -13.27
CA ASP A 80 9.18 -3.01 -11.92
C ASP A 80 10.45 -2.58 -11.20
N GLU A 81 11.60 -2.57 -11.91
CA GLU A 81 12.91 -2.23 -11.34
C GLU A 81 12.93 -0.81 -10.78
N VAL A 82 12.28 0.12 -11.47
CA VAL A 82 12.19 1.53 -11.05
C VAL A 82 11.39 1.65 -9.77
N VAL A 83 10.20 1.01 -9.75
CA VAL A 83 9.30 1.09 -8.59
C VAL A 83 9.89 0.37 -7.38
N ILE A 84 10.54 -0.79 -7.58
CA ILE A 84 11.22 -1.54 -6.53
C ILE A 84 12.35 -0.69 -5.93
N GLY A 85 13.17 -0.04 -6.77
CA GLY A 85 14.25 0.85 -6.32
C GLY A 85 13.73 2.02 -5.47
N MET A 86 12.61 2.63 -5.88
CA MET A 86 11.96 3.70 -5.11
C MET A 86 11.52 3.21 -3.72
N ILE A 87 10.90 2.04 -3.64
CA ILE A 87 10.44 1.45 -2.37
C ILE A 87 11.64 1.09 -1.49
N SER A 88 12.67 0.45 -2.04
CA SER A 88 13.90 0.13 -1.30
C SER A 88 14.51 1.38 -0.65
N SER A 89 14.69 2.45 -1.42
CA SER A 89 15.22 3.71 -0.91
C SER A 89 14.36 4.30 0.22
N LYS A 90 13.03 4.21 0.10
CA LYS A 90 12.11 4.70 1.15
C LYS A 90 12.19 3.86 2.43
N LEU A 91 12.32 2.54 2.32
CA LEU A 91 12.52 1.66 3.46
C LEU A 91 13.86 1.96 4.17
N ASP A 92 14.95 2.16 3.42
CA ASP A 92 16.28 2.44 3.95
C ASP A 92 16.34 3.78 4.67
N ASN A 93 15.62 4.79 4.17
CA ASN A 93 15.54 6.12 4.76
C ASN A 93 14.67 6.19 6.03
N ASN A 94 13.95 5.10 6.39
CA ASN A 94 13.05 5.06 7.53
C ASN A 94 13.28 3.83 8.43
N PRO A 95 14.50 3.63 8.97
CA PRO A 95 14.84 2.40 9.71
C PRO A 95 14.10 2.25 11.05
N ASN A 96 13.55 3.33 11.57
CA ASN A 96 12.87 3.38 12.88
C ASN A 96 11.34 3.52 12.73
N ALA A 97 10.77 3.18 11.56
CA ALA A 97 9.34 3.24 11.35
C ALA A 97 8.61 2.21 12.23
N ASN A 98 7.44 2.57 12.77
CA ASN A 98 6.54 1.61 13.41
C ASN A 98 5.97 0.60 12.42
N GLY A 99 5.98 0.94 11.14
CA GLY A 99 5.53 0.12 10.02
C GLY A 99 5.25 0.97 8.79
N PHE A 100 4.84 0.30 7.75
CA PHE A 100 4.59 0.91 6.46
C PHE A 100 3.20 0.54 5.94
N ILE A 101 2.60 1.47 5.21
CA ILE A 101 1.43 1.21 4.39
C ILE A 101 1.81 1.37 2.92
N PHE A 102 1.76 0.27 2.17
CA PHE A 102 2.06 0.23 0.75
C PHE A 102 0.78 0.47 -0.04
N ASP A 103 0.68 1.61 -0.73
CA ASP A 103 -0.44 1.97 -1.59
C ASP A 103 -0.01 2.03 -3.06
N GLY A 104 -0.64 1.19 -3.89
CA GLY A 104 -0.29 1.05 -5.29
C GLY A 104 1.02 0.28 -5.54
N PHE A 105 1.50 -0.44 -4.56
CA PHE A 105 2.62 -1.38 -4.63
C PHE A 105 2.40 -2.50 -3.61
N PRO A 106 2.71 -3.78 -3.94
CA PRO A 106 3.10 -4.26 -5.27
C PRO A 106 1.92 -4.27 -6.26
N ARG A 107 2.22 -4.27 -7.58
CA ARG A 107 1.25 -4.42 -8.67
C ARG A 107 1.51 -5.62 -9.55
N THR A 108 2.65 -6.25 -9.41
CA THR A 108 3.02 -7.48 -10.13
C THR A 108 3.57 -8.52 -9.15
N THR A 109 3.56 -9.78 -9.52
CA THR A 109 4.15 -10.86 -8.69
C THR A 109 5.65 -10.65 -8.50
N ALA A 110 6.35 -10.11 -9.50
CA ALA A 110 7.77 -9.78 -9.38
C ALA A 110 7.99 -8.70 -8.30
N GLN A 111 7.18 -7.65 -8.28
CA GLN A 111 7.20 -6.62 -7.23
C GLN A 111 6.89 -7.21 -5.85
N ALA A 112 5.91 -8.11 -5.74
CA ALA A 112 5.55 -8.75 -4.46
C ALA A 112 6.69 -9.60 -3.91
N THR A 113 7.34 -10.39 -4.77
CA THR A 113 8.52 -11.19 -4.39
C THR A 113 9.68 -10.28 -3.95
N ALA A 114 9.91 -9.19 -4.68
CA ALA A 114 10.95 -8.22 -4.31
C ALA A 114 10.65 -7.55 -2.96
N LEU A 115 9.39 -7.17 -2.71
CA LEU A 115 8.99 -6.59 -1.42
C LEU A 115 9.19 -7.57 -0.27
N ASP A 116 8.78 -8.82 -0.44
CA ASP A 116 8.97 -9.86 0.60
C ASP A 116 10.46 -10.04 0.92
N ASN A 117 11.34 -10.02 -0.09
CA ASN A 117 12.80 -10.11 0.11
C ASN A 117 13.36 -8.87 0.83
N LEU A 118 13.00 -7.66 0.40
CA LEU A 118 13.42 -6.40 1.04
C LEU A 118 13.02 -6.35 2.52
N LEU A 119 11.81 -6.77 2.85
CA LEU A 119 11.34 -6.79 4.24
C LEU A 119 12.04 -7.89 5.05
N LYS A 120 12.31 -9.06 4.45
CA LYS A 120 13.04 -10.14 5.09
C LYS A 120 14.47 -9.73 5.47
N GLU A 121 15.16 -8.99 4.60
CA GLU A 121 16.49 -8.43 4.89
C GLU A 121 16.47 -7.47 6.10
N LYS A 122 15.32 -6.86 6.35
CA LYS A 122 15.07 -5.97 7.50
C LYS A 122 14.46 -6.70 8.72
N ASN A 123 14.45 -8.04 8.70
CA ASN A 123 13.86 -8.89 9.76
C ASN A 123 12.38 -8.61 10.02
N THR A 124 11.63 -8.25 9.01
CA THR A 124 10.19 -8.02 9.07
C THR A 124 9.48 -8.67 7.87
N SER A 125 8.18 -8.58 7.80
CA SER A 125 7.37 -9.12 6.69
C SER A 125 6.09 -8.30 6.52
N ILE A 126 5.34 -8.55 5.45
CA ILE A 126 3.96 -8.05 5.32
C ILE A 126 3.11 -8.72 6.40
N SER A 127 2.42 -7.90 7.19
CA SER A 127 1.47 -8.33 8.22
C SER A 127 0.14 -8.75 7.59
N SER A 128 -0.40 -7.92 6.68
CA SER A 128 -1.62 -8.25 5.92
C SER A 128 -1.71 -7.46 4.63
N MET A 129 -2.29 -8.09 3.60
CA MET A 129 -2.83 -7.41 2.42
C MET A 129 -4.33 -7.20 2.64
N ILE A 130 -4.77 -5.95 2.69
CA ILE A 130 -6.18 -5.57 2.85
C ILE A 130 -6.74 -5.20 1.49
N SER A 131 -7.58 -6.07 0.93
CA SER A 131 -8.17 -5.92 -0.40
C SER A 131 -9.54 -5.27 -0.32
N LEU A 132 -9.69 -4.07 -0.87
CA LEU A 132 -10.97 -3.38 -1.00
C LEU A 132 -11.72 -3.91 -2.23
N LYS A 133 -12.92 -4.44 -2.01
CA LYS A 133 -13.85 -4.90 -3.06
C LYS A 133 -14.80 -3.77 -3.43
N VAL A 134 -14.85 -3.42 -4.71
CA VAL A 134 -15.77 -2.42 -5.26
C VAL A 134 -16.15 -2.85 -6.67
N GLU A 135 -17.42 -2.73 -7.02
CA GLU A 135 -17.94 -3.05 -8.34
C GLU A 135 -17.45 -2.05 -9.40
N ASN A 136 -17.30 -2.53 -10.64
CA ASN A 136 -16.70 -1.75 -11.73
C ASN A 136 -17.43 -0.43 -12.01
N ASP A 137 -18.76 -0.43 -12.00
CA ASP A 137 -19.54 0.78 -12.28
C ASP A 137 -19.29 1.87 -11.23
N GLU A 138 -19.18 1.49 -9.97
CA GLU A 138 -18.85 2.42 -8.89
C GLU A 138 -17.41 2.92 -9.00
N LEU A 139 -16.46 2.06 -9.43
CA LEU A 139 -15.07 2.47 -9.68
C LEU A 139 -14.98 3.54 -10.76
N ILE A 140 -15.64 3.32 -11.90
CA ILE A 140 -15.65 4.28 -13.02
C ILE A 140 -16.25 5.62 -12.57
N LYS A 141 -17.37 5.58 -11.85
CA LYS A 141 -18.01 6.78 -11.30
C LYS A 141 -17.05 7.56 -10.40
N ARG A 142 -16.44 6.90 -9.41
CA ARG A 142 -15.49 7.53 -8.46
C ARG A 142 -14.27 8.11 -9.16
N LEU A 143 -13.74 7.43 -10.18
CA LEU A 143 -12.59 7.92 -10.94
C LEU A 143 -12.93 9.17 -11.73
N LEU A 144 -14.07 9.19 -12.44
CA LEU A 144 -14.52 10.36 -13.18
C LEU A 144 -14.83 11.55 -12.26
N GLU A 145 -15.43 11.31 -11.09
CA GLU A 145 -15.65 12.36 -10.09
C GLU A 145 -14.33 12.95 -9.59
N ARG A 146 -13.38 12.08 -9.21
CA ARG A 146 -12.04 12.50 -8.79
C ARG A 146 -11.31 13.28 -9.88
N GLY A 147 -11.45 12.88 -11.14
CA GLY A 147 -10.81 13.56 -12.28
C GLY A 147 -11.26 15.00 -12.47
N LYS A 148 -12.47 15.36 -12.02
CA LYS A 148 -12.98 16.74 -12.09
C LYS A 148 -12.21 17.69 -11.16
N ASP A 149 -11.86 17.21 -9.96
CA ASP A 149 -11.32 18.05 -8.88
C ASP A 149 -9.80 17.91 -8.72
N SER A 150 -9.24 16.75 -9.06
CA SER A 150 -7.83 16.42 -8.76
C SER A 150 -6.83 16.82 -9.85
N GLY A 151 -7.30 17.23 -11.04
CA GLY A 151 -6.44 17.50 -12.19
C GLY A 151 -5.69 16.28 -12.76
N ARG A 152 -6.00 15.06 -12.29
CA ARG A 152 -5.37 13.82 -12.77
C ARG A 152 -5.83 13.48 -14.18
N ALA A 153 -4.94 13.58 -15.15
CA ALA A 153 -5.24 13.27 -16.56
C ALA A 153 -5.72 11.82 -16.76
N ASP A 154 -5.17 10.87 -15.98
CA ASP A 154 -5.51 9.46 -16.02
C ASP A 154 -6.90 9.10 -15.46
N ASP A 155 -7.62 10.07 -14.87
CA ASP A 155 -9.01 9.93 -14.39
C ASP A 155 -10.04 10.70 -15.26
N GLN A 156 -9.60 11.41 -16.29
CA GLN A 156 -10.48 12.27 -17.11
C GLN A 156 -11.00 11.58 -18.36
N ASN A 157 -10.42 10.45 -18.76
CA ASN A 157 -10.76 9.73 -19.98
C ASN A 157 -11.23 8.31 -19.65
N LYS A 158 -12.42 7.94 -20.17
CA LYS A 158 -13.01 6.60 -19.93
C LYS A 158 -12.15 5.46 -20.49
N ASP A 159 -11.48 5.67 -21.62
CA ASP A 159 -10.64 4.64 -22.24
C ASP A 159 -9.39 4.40 -21.39
N ILE A 160 -8.80 5.44 -20.83
CA ILE A 160 -7.67 5.34 -19.90
C ILE A 160 -8.11 4.64 -18.61
N ILE A 161 -9.29 5.01 -18.08
CA ILE A 161 -9.86 4.34 -16.90
C ILE A 161 -10.08 2.85 -17.19
N ALA A 162 -10.64 2.49 -18.35
CA ALA A 162 -10.84 1.11 -18.75
C ALA A 162 -9.50 0.37 -18.87
N ASN A 163 -8.48 0.97 -19.47
CA ASN A 163 -7.14 0.39 -19.54
C ASN A 163 -6.55 0.14 -18.15
N ARG A 164 -6.67 1.07 -17.21
CA ARG A 164 -6.20 0.90 -15.82
C ARG A 164 -6.91 -0.23 -15.09
N ILE A 165 -8.21 -0.41 -15.32
CA ILE A 165 -8.96 -1.54 -14.75
C ILE A 165 -8.49 -2.85 -15.39
N ASN A 166 -8.24 -2.89 -16.69
CA ASN A 166 -7.70 -4.06 -17.38
C ASN A 166 -6.28 -4.41 -16.90
N GLU A 167 -5.39 -3.42 -16.77
CA GLU A 167 -4.05 -3.61 -16.21
C GLU A 167 -4.12 -4.17 -14.77
N TYR A 168 -5.02 -3.63 -13.95
CA TYR A 168 -5.25 -4.17 -12.60
C TYR A 168 -5.70 -5.64 -12.67
N ASN A 169 -6.71 -5.96 -13.47
CA ASN A 169 -7.23 -7.32 -13.55
C ASN A 169 -6.18 -8.33 -14.05
N ASN A 170 -5.38 -7.94 -15.04
CA ASN A 170 -4.42 -8.82 -15.67
C ASN A 170 -3.12 -8.99 -14.87
N LYS A 171 -2.61 -7.91 -14.28
CA LYS A 171 -1.27 -7.90 -13.65
C LYS A 171 -1.30 -7.85 -12.12
N THR A 172 -2.33 -7.21 -11.55
CA THR A 172 -2.37 -6.90 -10.12
C THR A 172 -3.31 -7.82 -9.35
N ALA A 173 -4.49 -8.14 -9.88
CA ALA A 173 -5.46 -9.03 -9.21
C ALA A 173 -4.88 -10.40 -8.80
N PRO A 174 -3.95 -11.03 -9.57
CA PRO A 174 -3.31 -12.29 -9.17
C PRO A 174 -2.53 -12.22 -7.85
N LEU A 175 -2.21 -11.03 -7.34
CA LEU A 175 -1.57 -10.89 -6.04
C LEU A 175 -2.45 -11.34 -4.87
N LYS A 176 -3.76 -11.45 -5.06
CA LYS A 176 -4.66 -12.05 -4.08
C LYS A 176 -4.28 -13.50 -3.79
N ASP A 177 -3.97 -14.26 -4.83
CA ASP A 177 -3.53 -15.65 -4.67
C ASP A 177 -2.13 -15.72 -4.05
N PHE A 178 -1.23 -14.80 -4.43
CA PHE A 178 0.12 -14.72 -3.89
C PHE A 178 0.12 -14.50 -2.36
N TYR A 179 -0.64 -13.51 -1.86
CA TYR A 179 -0.73 -13.25 -0.43
C TYR A 179 -1.75 -14.16 0.28
N GLY A 180 -2.75 -14.66 -0.45
CA GLY A 180 -3.69 -15.68 0.04
C GLY A 180 -2.99 -16.98 0.43
N SER A 181 -2.05 -17.45 -0.40
CA SER A 181 -1.23 -18.64 -0.11
C SER A 181 -0.34 -18.51 1.12
N GLN A 182 -0.05 -17.27 1.52
CA GLN A 182 0.71 -16.92 2.74
C GLN A 182 -0.20 -16.66 3.96
N ASN A 183 -1.52 -16.84 3.84
CA ASN A 183 -2.52 -16.49 4.87
C ASN A 183 -2.49 -15.00 5.27
N LYS A 184 -2.10 -14.11 4.35
CA LYS A 184 -1.98 -12.65 4.59
C LYS A 184 -3.05 -11.83 3.89
N LEU A 185 -4.02 -12.45 3.21
CA LEU A 185 -5.10 -11.76 2.51
C LEU A 185 -6.32 -11.55 3.42
N SER A 186 -6.78 -10.31 3.52
CA SER A 186 -8.05 -9.95 4.13
C SER A 186 -8.88 -9.12 3.15
N GLU A 187 -10.11 -9.53 2.88
CA GLU A 187 -11.00 -8.81 1.98
C GLU A 187 -12.00 -7.96 2.76
N VAL A 188 -12.20 -6.72 2.34
CA VAL A 188 -13.11 -5.74 2.95
C VAL A 188 -13.97 -5.10 1.87
N GLU A 189 -15.29 -5.03 2.10
CA GLU A 189 -16.19 -4.29 1.21
C GLU A 189 -15.87 -2.80 1.23
N GLY A 190 -15.50 -2.26 0.06
CA GLY A 190 -15.14 -0.86 -0.16
C GLY A 190 -16.34 0.04 -0.52
N ILE A 191 -17.57 -0.39 -0.17
CA ILE A 191 -18.81 0.35 -0.37
C ILE A 191 -19.38 0.73 1.00
N GLY A 192 -19.85 1.97 1.11
CA GLY A 192 -20.35 2.58 2.34
C GLY A 192 -19.69 3.91 2.65
N SER A 193 -19.89 4.42 3.86
CA SER A 193 -19.19 5.64 4.31
C SER A 193 -17.69 5.39 4.51
N ILE A 194 -16.88 6.44 4.46
CA ILE A 194 -15.44 6.37 4.70
C ILE A 194 -15.15 5.77 6.07
N GLU A 195 -15.93 6.18 7.08
CA GLU A 195 -15.82 5.75 8.47
C GLU A 195 -16.18 4.26 8.65
N ASP A 196 -17.22 3.78 7.95
CA ASP A 196 -17.62 2.37 8.04
C ASP A 196 -16.60 1.45 7.41
N ILE A 197 -16.02 1.85 6.28
CA ILE A 197 -14.92 1.11 5.65
C ILE A 197 -13.69 1.10 6.57
N ALA A 198 -13.34 2.25 7.16
CA ALA A 198 -12.24 2.36 8.10
C ALA A 198 -12.43 1.46 9.33
N LYS A 199 -13.64 1.38 9.90
CA LYS A 199 -13.96 0.47 11.01
C LYS A 199 -13.75 -1.00 10.64
N LYS A 200 -14.19 -1.41 9.44
CA LYS A 200 -13.98 -2.78 8.95
C LYS A 200 -12.48 -3.09 8.80
N ILE A 201 -11.71 -2.16 8.21
CA ILE A 201 -10.26 -2.31 8.07
C ILE A 201 -9.58 -2.40 9.44
N ASN A 202 -9.94 -1.50 10.37
CA ASN A 202 -9.39 -1.52 11.73
C ASN A 202 -9.68 -2.85 12.44
N THR A 203 -10.89 -3.42 12.26
CA THR A 203 -11.24 -4.72 12.83
C THR A 203 -10.34 -5.87 12.32
N VAL A 204 -9.84 -5.75 11.09
CA VAL A 204 -8.86 -6.70 10.55
C VAL A 204 -7.50 -6.48 11.21
N ILE A 205 -7.02 -5.23 11.24
CA ILE A 205 -5.68 -4.89 11.76
C ILE A 205 -5.57 -5.19 13.26
N ASP A 206 -6.61 -4.89 14.04
CA ASP A 206 -6.64 -5.07 15.50
C ASP A 206 -6.60 -6.58 15.91
N LYS A 207 -6.61 -7.53 14.92
CA LYS A 207 -6.48 -8.99 15.13
C LYS A 207 -5.12 -9.55 14.71
N LEU A 208 -4.25 -8.71 14.13
CA LEU A 208 -2.90 -9.10 13.70
C LEU A 208 -1.94 -9.09 14.89
#